data_3eac62216926cc258a9b4c1e737de683
#
_entry.id   3eac62216926cc258a9b4c1e737de683
#
_cell.length_a   1.000
_cell.length_b   1.000
_cell.length_c   1.000
_cell.angle_alpha   90.00
_cell.angle_beta   90.00
_cell.angle_gamma   90.00
#
_symmetry.space_group_name_H-M   'P 1'
#
loop_
_entity.id
_entity.type
_entity.pdbx_description
1 polymer ?
#
loop_
_entity_poly.entity_id
_entity_poly.type
_entity_poly.pdbx_seq_one_letter_code
_entity_poly.pdbx_strand_id
1 'polypeptide(L)'
;MNGPAMTAGGDVSLRPVEPDDCALMYEWQCDAETRRFARDPSVPTWEQHCAWFKAKTEDPGCVMWVILFRDKPAGVLRFDRRA
;
A
#
# COMPACT_ATOMS: atom_id res chain seq x y z
N MET A 1 6.56 -10.71 20.56
CA MET A 1 5.73 -10.40 19.50
C MET A 1 5.78 -8.96 19.11
N ASN A 2 5.83 -8.71 17.89
CA ASN A 2 6.09 -7.43 17.48
C ASN A 2 4.91 -6.75 16.99
N GLY A 3 3.92 -6.80 17.67
CA GLY A 3 2.85 -5.93 17.53
C GLY A 3 2.02 -6.14 16.30
N PRO A 4 1.91 -5.16 15.43
CA PRO A 4 0.86 -5.18 14.43
C PRO A 4 1.06 -6.12 13.26
N ALA A 5 2.22 -6.73 13.12
CA ALA A 5 2.43 -7.64 11.98
C ALA A 5 1.69 -8.94 12.20
N MET A 6 1.08 -9.45 11.14
CA MET A 6 0.39 -10.72 11.15
C MET A 6 1.06 -11.65 10.16
N THR A 7 1.23 -12.89 10.54
CA THR A 7 1.83 -13.90 9.68
C THR A 7 0.75 -14.88 9.22
N ALA A 8 0.70 -15.11 7.93
CA ALA A 8 -0.24 -16.03 7.34
C ALA A 8 0.51 -16.91 6.36
N GLY A 9 0.51 -18.22 6.62
CA GLY A 9 1.11 -19.17 5.70
C GLY A 9 2.61 -19.13 5.62
N GLY A 10 3.28 -18.91 6.72
CA GLY A 10 4.73 -19.03 6.79
C GLY A 10 5.50 -17.89 6.15
N ASP A 11 5.52 -17.84 4.83
CA ASP A 11 6.33 -16.85 4.12
C ASP A 11 5.65 -15.49 3.98
N VAL A 12 4.36 -15.42 4.17
CA VAL A 12 3.59 -14.20 3.95
C VAL A 12 3.21 -13.58 5.28
N SER A 13 3.43 -12.27 5.41
CA SER A 13 3.00 -11.54 6.59
C SER A 13 2.48 -10.17 6.17
N LEU A 14 1.85 -9.49 7.11
CA LEU A 14 1.30 -8.15 6.87
C LEU A 14 1.82 -7.21 7.94
N ARG A 15 2.06 -5.97 7.55
CA ARG A 15 2.33 -4.92 8.51
C ARG A 15 1.57 -3.65 8.12
N PRO A 16 1.23 -2.81 9.09
CA PRO A 16 0.54 -1.56 8.75
C PRO A 16 1.41 -0.67 7.86
N VAL A 17 0.75 0.11 7.02
CA VAL A 17 1.44 1.09 6.18
C VAL A 17 1.97 2.20 7.08
N GLU A 18 3.19 2.65 6.80
CA GLU A 18 3.86 3.70 7.52
C GLU A 18 4.17 4.87 6.59
N PRO A 19 4.48 6.06 7.12
CA PRO A 19 4.74 7.22 6.26
C PRO A 19 5.82 6.99 5.21
N ASP A 20 6.85 6.21 5.54
CA ASP A 20 7.92 5.93 4.59
C ASP A 20 7.46 5.08 3.41
N ASP A 21 6.31 4.44 3.51
CA ASP A 21 5.80 3.61 2.44
C ASP A 21 5.23 4.42 1.28
N CYS A 22 5.09 5.72 1.45
CA CYS A 22 4.57 6.58 0.38
C CYS A 22 5.43 6.45 -0.88
N ALA A 23 6.74 6.52 -0.73
CA ALA A 23 7.66 6.39 -1.86
C ALA A 23 7.61 5.01 -2.48
N LEU A 24 7.55 3.98 -1.64
CA LEU A 24 7.48 2.59 -2.13
C LEU A 24 6.21 2.38 -2.95
N MET A 25 5.09 2.87 -2.45
CA MET A 25 3.82 2.71 -3.16
C MET A 25 3.82 3.50 -4.46
N TYR A 26 4.51 4.64 -4.49
CA TYR A 26 4.61 5.41 -5.72
C TYR A 26 5.44 4.65 -6.76
N GLU A 27 6.51 4.00 -6.35
CA GLU A 27 7.29 3.15 -7.26
C GLU A 27 6.40 2.10 -7.91
N TRP A 28 5.56 1.46 -7.11
CA TRP A 28 4.67 0.44 -7.66
C TRP A 28 3.68 1.03 -8.64
N GLN A 29 3.20 2.25 -8.41
CA GLN A 29 2.28 2.90 -9.33
C GLN A 29 2.95 3.29 -10.63
N CYS A 30 4.25 3.56 -10.60
CA CYS A 30 4.99 3.91 -11.80
C CYS A 30 5.40 2.70 -12.64
N ASP A 31 5.23 1.50 -12.09
CA ASP A 31 5.60 0.27 -12.78
C ASP A 31 4.67 0.05 -13.98
N ALA A 32 5.26 -0.08 -15.16
CA ALA A 32 4.49 -0.25 -16.40
C ALA A 32 3.61 -1.49 -16.36
N GLU A 33 4.10 -2.58 -15.74
CA GLU A 33 3.30 -3.79 -15.63
C GLU A 33 2.08 -3.58 -14.76
N THR A 34 2.24 -2.84 -13.67
CA THR A 34 1.14 -2.53 -12.78
C THR A 34 0.09 -1.67 -13.48
N ARG A 35 0.52 -0.65 -14.23
CA ARG A 35 -0.41 0.28 -14.88
C ARG A 35 -1.09 -0.32 -16.10
N ARG A 36 -0.50 -1.35 -16.67
CA ARG A 36 -0.99 -1.97 -17.89
C ARG A 36 -2.44 -2.45 -17.78
N PHE A 37 -2.83 -2.94 -16.63
CA PHE A 37 -4.18 -3.45 -16.40
C PHE A 37 -5.04 -2.49 -15.58
N ALA A 38 -4.56 -1.30 -15.29
CA ALA A 38 -5.33 -0.34 -14.52
C ALA A 38 -6.43 0.28 -15.38
N ARG A 39 -7.53 0.65 -14.74
CA ARG A 39 -8.62 1.32 -15.43
C ARG A 39 -8.14 2.62 -16.06
N ASP A 40 -7.30 3.36 -15.36
CA ASP A 40 -6.67 4.57 -15.85
C ASP A 40 -5.17 4.35 -15.81
N PRO A 41 -4.53 4.11 -16.98
CA PRO A 41 -3.10 3.80 -16.99
C PRO A 41 -2.19 5.00 -16.75
N SER A 42 -2.72 6.21 -16.66
CA SER A 42 -1.87 7.36 -16.40
C SER A 42 -1.31 7.29 -14.98
N VAL A 43 -0.07 7.77 -14.83
CA VAL A 43 0.62 7.76 -13.55
C VAL A 43 0.40 9.10 -12.86
N PRO A 44 -0.06 9.11 -11.59
CA PRO A 44 -0.20 10.38 -10.89
C PRO A 44 1.16 11.03 -10.66
N THR A 45 1.17 12.35 -10.47
CA THR A 45 2.40 13.03 -10.09
C THR A 45 2.75 12.65 -8.65
N TRP A 46 4.01 12.90 -8.28
CA TRP A 46 4.43 12.65 -6.90
C TRP A 46 3.56 13.46 -5.91
N GLU A 47 3.26 14.70 -6.25
CA GLU A 47 2.43 15.53 -5.38
C GLU A 47 1.01 14.99 -5.23
N GLN A 48 0.44 14.52 -6.33
CA GLN A 48 -0.89 13.91 -6.29
C GLN A 48 -0.87 12.65 -5.43
N HIS A 49 0.16 11.83 -5.59
CA HIS A 49 0.30 10.61 -4.82
C HIS A 49 0.45 10.92 -3.33
N CYS A 50 1.28 11.89 -2.99
CA CYS A 50 1.48 12.29 -1.59
C CYS A 50 0.19 12.76 -0.96
N ALA A 51 -0.59 13.58 -1.68
CA ALA A 51 -1.86 14.06 -1.17
C ALA A 51 -2.85 12.90 -0.95
N TRP A 52 -2.91 11.98 -1.90
CA TRP A 52 -3.76 10.81 -1.79
C TRP A 52 -3.32 9.95 -0.60
N PHE A 53 -2.02 9.71 -0.48
CA PHE A 53 -1.47 8.87 0.57
C PHE A 53 -1.80 9.46 1.95
N LYS A 54 -1.59 10.76 2.10
CA LYS A 54 -1.89 11.43 3.35
C LYS A 54 -3.37 11.32 3.70
N ALA A 55 -4.24 11.59 2.72
CA ALA A 55 -5.68 11.51 2.95
C ALA A 55 -6.10 10.11 3.38
N LYS A 56 -5.53 9.08 2.74
CA LYS A 56 -5.91 7.71 3.05
C LYS A 56 -5.37 7.25 4.40
N THR A 57 -4.14 7.64 4.75
CA THR A 57 -3.58 7.21 6.03
C THR A 57 -4.22 7.94 7.21
N GLU A 58 -4.81 9.10 6.97
CA GLU A 58 -5.51 9.86 8.02
C GLU A 58 -6.99 9.55 8.07
N ASP A 59 -7.51 8.79 7.12
CA ASP A 59 -8.93 8.45 7.07
C ASP A 59 -9.20 7.27 8.00
N PRO A 60 -10.03 7.46 9.05
CA PRO A 60 -10.31 6.36 9.98
C PRO A 60 -11.10 5.22 9.33
N GLY A 61 -11.72 5.47 8.18
CA GLY A 61 -12.44 4.43 7.46
C GLY A 61 -11.57 3.64 6.49
N CYS A 62 -10.29 3.96 6.39
CA CYS A 62 -9.39 3.29 5.47
C CYS A 62 -8.27 2.61 6.23
N VAL A 63 -8.05 1.34 5.95
CA VAL A 63 -6.96 0.56 6.57
C VAL A 63 -6.10 0.01 5.46
N MET A 64 -4.80 0.22 5.56
CA MET A 64 -3.85 -0.27 4.57
C MET A 64 -2.74 -1.06 5.24
N TRP A 65 -2.36 -2.17 4.61
CA TRP A 65 -1.33 -3.07 5.09
C TRP A 65 -0.35 -3.32 3.96
N VAL A 66 0.93 -3.41 4.29
CA VAL A 66 1.94 -3.85 3.33
C VAL A 66 2.03 -5.36 3.44
N ILE A 67 1.96 -6.02 2.29
CA ILE A 67 2.12 -7.47 2.21
C ILE A 67 3.61 -7.75 2.07
N LEU A 68 4.12 -8.58 2.97
CA LEU A 68 5.53 -8.97 2.96
C LEU A 68 5.63 -10.42 2.54
N PHE A 69 6.57 -10.70 1.66
CA PHE A 69 6.93 -12.08 1.31
C PHE A 69 8.37 -12.28 1.72
N ARG A 70 8.60 -13.14 2.69
CA ARG A 70 9.91 -13.38 3.29
C ARG A 70 10.55 -12.06 3.72
N ASP A 71 9.76 -11.26 4.42
CA ASP A 71 10.16 -9.96 4.97
C ASP A 71 10.45 -8.88 3.92
N LYS A 72 10.09 -9.11 2.67
CA LYS A 72 10.27 -8.10 1.62
C LYS A 72 8.91 -7.59 1.17
N PRO A 73 8.77 -6.27 1.01
CA PRO A 73 7.48 -5.72 0.54
C PRO A 73 7.13 -6.26 -0.84
N ALA A 74 5.91 -6.77 -0.97
CA ALA A 74 5.44 -7.37 -2.20
C ALA A 74 4.16 -6.74 -2.72
N GLY A 75 3.43 -5.99 -1.90
CA GLY A 75 2.20 -5.37 -2.34
C GLY A 75 1.50 -4.65 -1.20
N VAL A 76 0.32 -4.13 -1.49
CA VAL A 76 -0.49 -3.41 -0.51
C VAL A 76 -1.91 -3.96 -0.53
N LEU A 77 -2.49 -4.11 0.64
CA LEU A 77 -3.88 -4.48 0.83
C LEU A 77 -4.61 -3.30 1.44
N ARG A 78 -5.74 -2.91 0.87
CA ARG A 78 -6.50 -1.77 1.34
C ARG A 78 -7.95 -2.15 1.56
N PHE A 79 -8.48 -1.74 2.70
CA PHE A 79 -9.89 -1.87 3.00
C PHE A 79 -10.46 -0.47 3.26
N ASP A 80 -11.53 -0.12 2.56
CA ASP A 80 -12.26 1.11 2.80
C ASP A 80 -13.57 0.75 3.48
N ARG A 81 -13.75 1.22 4.71
CA ARG A 81 -14.99 1.00 5.43
C ARG A 81 -16.00 2.02 4.95
N ARG A 82 -17.15 1.54 4.55
CA ARG A 82 -18.24 2.42 4.17
C ARG A 82 -19.31 2.36 5.22
N ALA A 83 -19.74 3.52 5.64
CA ALA A 83 -20.79 3.61 6.63
C ALA A 83 -22.14 3.32 6.00
#